data_1173b363a59f51e1a74b7ec2bb4e54f9
#
_entry.id   1173b363a59f51e1a74b7ec2bb4e54f9
#
_cell.length_a   1.000
_cell.length_b   1.000
_cell.length_c   1.000
_cell.angle_alpha   90.00
_cell.angle_beta   90.00
_cell.angle_gamma   90.00
#
_symmetry.space_group_name_H-M   'P 1'
#
loop_
_entity.id
_entity.type
_entity.pdbx_description
1 polymer ?
#
loop_
_entity_poly.entity_id
_entity_poly.type
_entity_poly.pdbx_seq_one_letter_code
_entity_poly.pdbx_strand_id
1 'polypeptide(L)'
;MVESVICAGTVSRVSSVLQRDVKQFGKQFLFDHRDETCWNSDQGSCQWIVLEFTQKVSVSEIHIQFQGGFSSRNCILEGCLKNEELKTVTEFYPEDINALQICIRRAVC
;
A
#
# COMPACT_ATOMS: atom_id res chain seq x y z
N MET A 1 -21.40 0.52 -3.47
CA MET A 1 -20.23 1.41 -3.25
C MET A 1 -19.27 0.72 -2.29
N VAL A 2 -18.01 0.66 -2.66
CA VAL A 2 -16.99 0.05 -1.82
C VAL A 2 -16.33 1.14 -0.98
N GLU A 3 -16.31 0.95 0.33
CA GLU A 3 -15.64 1.88 1.23
C GLU A 3 -14.24 1.38 1.56
N SER A 4 -13.30 2.32 1.71
CA SER A 4 -11.96 2.00 2.17
C SER A 4 -12.00 1.61 3.65
N VAL A 5 -11.26 0.56 4.01
CA VAL A 5 -11.07 0.18 5.41
C VAL A 5 -10.01 1.07 6.09
N ILE A 6 -9.32 1.90 5.31
CA ILE A 6 -8.33 2.84 5.84
C ILE A 6 -9.08 4.04 6.44
N CYS A 7 -8.79 4.34 7.68
CA CYS A 7 -9.44 5.42 8.42
C CYS A 7 -8.43 6.22 9.23
N ALA A 8 -8.90 7.24 9.95
CA ALA A 8 -8.03 8.13 10.73
C ALA A 8 -7.22 7.37 11.80
N GLY A 9 -7.75 6.26 12.32
CA GLY A 9 -7.06 5.45 13.32
C GLY A 9 -6.09 4.42 12.75
N THR A 10 -6.05 4.26 11.42
CA THR A 10 -5.13 3.31 10.78
C THR A 10 -3.70 3.83 10.87
N VAL A 11 -2.79 2.98 11.36
CA VAL A 11 -1.37 3.31 11.43
C VAL A 11 -0.68 2.74 10.22
N SER A 12 0.11 3.56 9.53
CA SER A 12 0.89 3.13 8.38
C SER A 12 2.38 3.22 8.66
N ARG A 13 3.13 2.29 8.07
CA ARG A 13 4.60 2.30 8.09
C ARG A 13 5.10 1.96 6.71
N VAL A 14 6.23 2.54 6.35
CA VAL A 14 6.88 2.29 5.06
C VAL A 14 8.33 1.88 5.29
N SER A 15 8.86 1.12 4.34
CA SER A 15 10.23 0.61 4.40
C SER A 15 11.29 1.71 4.35
N SER A 16 11.04 2.73 3.53
CA SER A 16 11.99 3.82 3.33
C SER A 16 11.30 5.02 2.69
N VAL A 17 11.98 6.14 2.67
CA VAL A 17 11.53 7.35 1.98
C VAL A 17 12.69 7.87 1.16
N LEU A 18 12.42 8.27 -0.08
CA LEU A 18 13.44 8.77 -1.01
C LEU A 18 14.26 9.87 -0.37
N GLN A 19 15.58 9.68 -0.31
CA GLN A 19 16.53 10.60 0.28
C GLN A 19 16.20 11.03 1.71
N ARG A 20 15.42 10.22 2.42
CA ARG A 20 14.89 10.51 3.77
C ARG A 20 14.08 11.83 3.82
N ASP A 21 13.57 12.27 2.69
CA ASP A 21 12.81 13.51 2.59
C ASP A 21 11.33 13.25 2.89
N VAL A 22 11.01 13.11 4.16
CA VAL A 22 9.65 12.80 4.59
C VAL A 22 8.66 13.92 4.29
N LYS A 23 9.12 15.15 4.13
CA LYS A 23 8.24 16.28 3.81
C LYS A 23 7.69 16.21 2.40
N GLN A 24 8.48 15.69 1.44
CA GLN A 24 8.07 15.59 0.06
C GLN A 24 7.58 14.20 -0.35
N PHE A 25 8.11 13.13 0.28
CA PHE A 25 7.92 11.77 -0.21
C PHE A 25 7.47 10.80 0.88
N GLY A 26 7.03 11.28 2.03
CA GLY A 26 6.72 10.44 3.16
C GLY A 26 5.40 9.67 3.05
N LYS A 27 5.15 8.81 4.03
CA LYS A 27 3.95 7.96 4.09
C LYS A 27 2.64 8.75 4.17
N GLN A 28 2.68 9.99 4.58
CA GLN A 28 1.48 10.85 4.66
C GLN A 28 0.82 11.07 3.30
N PHE A 29 1.55 10.81 2.21
CA PHE A 29 1.05 10.96 0.86
C PHE A 29 0.47 9.67 0.26
N LEU A 30 0.43 8.59 1.03
CA LEU A 30 -0.15 7.32 0.56
C LEU A 30 -1.66 7.42 0.31
N PHE A 31 -2.38 8.12 1.17
CA PHE A 31 -3.83 8.13 1.18
C PHE A 31 -4.43 9.54 1.22
N ASP A 32 -3.73 10.52 0.66
CA ASP A 32 -4.22 11.91 0.64
C ASP A 32 -5.16 12.21 -0.52
N HIS A 33 -5.38 11.23 -1.42
CA HIS A 33 -6.26 11.35 -2.59
C HIS A 33 -5.86 12.48 -3.55
N ARG A 34 -4.57 12.77 -3.63
CA ARG A 34 -4.03 13.81 -4.50
C ARG A 34 -3.09 13.18 -5.53
N ASP A 35 -3.31 13.52 -6.81
CA ASP A 35 -2.51 12.97 -7.90
C ASP A 35 -1.09 13.56 -7.97
N GLU A 36 -0.91 14.77 -7.44
CA GLU A 36 0.38 15.45 -7.48
C GLU A 36 1.33 15.03 -6.36
N THR A 37 0.89 14.20 -5.43
CA THR A 37 1.71 13.70 -4.32
C THR A 37 1.71 12.20 -4.29
N CYS A 38 2.79 11.60 -3.78
CA CYS A 38 2.84 10.17 -3.53
C CYS A 38 3.96 9.86 -2.54
N TRP A 39 3.86 8.68 -1.91
CA TRP A 39 4.99 8.13 -1.20
C TRP A 39 6.01 7.64 -2.23
N ASN A 40 7.28 7.97 -2.01
CA ASN A 40 8.39 7.47 -2.81
C ASN A 40 9.36 6.73 -1.90
N SER A 41 9.64 5.47 -2.23
CA SER A 41 10.66 4.71 -1.52
C SER A 41 12.06 5.16 -1.92
N ASP A 42 13.03 4.84 -1.09
CA ASP A 42 14.42 4.92 -1.49
C ASP A 42 14.76 3.75 -2.41
N GLN A 43 15.96 3.70 -2.93
CA GLN A 43 16.40 2.64 -3.81
C GLN A 43 16.47 1.31 -3.06
N GLY A 44 16.19 0.23 -3.78
CA GLY A 44 16.21 -1.10 -3.23
C GLY A 44 15.23 -2.01 -3.95
N SER A 45 15.58 -3.28 -4.06
CA SER A 45 14.78 -4.27 -4.81
C SER A 45 13.49 -4.65 -4.08
N CYS A 46 13.43 -4.44 -2.78
CA CYS A 46 12.27 -4.82 -1.99
C CYS A 46 11.85 -3.66 -1.09
N GLN A 47 10.61 -3.22 -1.26
CA GLN A 47 10.01 -2.16 -0.45
C GLN A 47 8.69 -2.67 0.10
N TRP A 48 8.23 -2.08 1.21
CA TRP A 48 6.99 -2.55 1.84
C TRP A 48 6.22 -1.40 2.47
N ILE A 49 4.92 -1.64 2.59
CA ILE A 49 3.97 -0.80 3.32
C ILE A 49 3.26 -1.71 4.31
N VAL A 50 3.19 -1.30 5.55
CA VAL A 50 2.43 -2.00 6.59
C VAL A 50 1.30 -1.11 7.06
N LEU A 51 0.11 -1.67 7.13
CA LEU A 51 -1.08 -1.00 7.67
C LEU A 51 -1.55 -1.78 8.90
N GLU A 52 -1.76 -1.05 10.00
CA GLU A 52 -2.38 -1.58 11.20
C GLU A 52 -3.73 -0.94 11.37
N PHE A 53 -4.77 -1.77 11.42
CA PHE A 53 -6.14 -1.30 11.59
C PHE A 53 -6.53 -1.35 13.06
N THR A 54 -7.46 -0.49 13.46
CA THR A 54 -7.94 -0.42 14.84
C THR A 54 -8.75 -1.66 15.25
N GLN A 55 -9.24 -2.41 14.28
CA GLN A 55 -9.98 -3.64 14.49
C GLN A 55 -9.77 -4.58 13.31
N LYS A 56 -10.17 -5.82 13.46
CA LYS A 56 -10.11 -6.81 12.37
C LYS A 56 -10.91 -6.29 11.17
N VAL A 57 -10.31 -6.36 9.99
CA VAL A 57 -10.95 -5.94 8.73
C VAL A 57 -10.93 -7.10 7.74
N SER A 58 -11.86 -7.06 6.80
CA SER A 58 -11.90 -7.96 5.66
C SER A 58 -11.60 -7.15 4.40
N VAL A 59 -10.57 -7.55 3.66
CA VAL A 59 -10.13 -6.84 2.46
C VAL A 59 -10.61 -7.61 1.23
N SER A 60 -11.45 -6.99 0.42
CA SER A 60 -11.95 -7.59 -0.83
C SER A 60 -11.26 -7.03 -2.07
N GLU A 61 -10.72 -5.83 -2.00
CA GLU A 61 -10.06 -5.17 -3.12
C GLU A 61 -8.86 -4.38 -2.66
N ILE A 62 -7.83 -4.32 -3.50
CA ILE A 62 -6.70 -3.42 -3.33
C ILE A 62 -6.64 -2.51 -4.55
N HIS A 63 -6.68 -1.21 -4.30
CA HIS A 63 -6.57 -0.18 -5.33
C HIS A 63 -5.22 0.51 -5.19
N ILE A 64 -4.48 0.56 -6.29
CA ILE A 64 -3.13 1.16 -6.31
C ILE A 64 -3.06 2.13 -7.48
N GLN A 65 -2.41 3.25 -7.26
CA GLN A 65 -2.03 4.18 -8.33
C GLN A 65 -0.55 4.49 -8.19
N PHE A 66 0.19 4.24 -9.27
CA PHE A 66 1.61 4.57 -9.34
C PHE A 66 1.83 5.87 -10.11
N GLN A 67 3.00 6.45 -9.94
CA GLN A 67 3.56 7.39 -10.90
C GLN A 67 4.27 6.54 -11.96
N GLY A 68 3.86 6.65 -13.22
CA GLY A 68 4.41 5.84 -14.30
C GLY A 68 5.94 5.91 -14.37
N GLY A 69 6.57 4.77 -14.54
CA GLY A 69 8.02 4.62 -14.47
C GLY A 69 8.55 4.35 -13.06
N PHE A 70 7.69 4.46 -12.03
CA PHE A 70 8.06 4.25 -10.62
C PHE A 70 7.04 3.32 -9.97
N SER A 71 7.07 2.07 -10.37
CA SER A 71 6.09 1.08 -9.93
C SER A 71 6.75 -0.14 -9.31
N SER A 72 5.94 -1.05 -8.77
CA SER A 72 6.38 -2.35 -8.33
C SER A 72 5.83 -3.40 -9.29
N ARG A 73 6.71 -4.24 -9.81
CA ARG A 73 6.34 -5.27 -10.78
C ARG A 73 5.70 -6.47 -10.11
N ASN A 74 6.27 -6.92 -9.01
CA ASN A 74 5.81 -8.07 -8.25
C ASN A 74 5.44 -7.63 -6.85
N CYS A 75 4.20 -7.88 -6.44
CA CYS A 75 3.71 -7.52 -5.12
C CYS A 75 3.21 -8.75 -4.39
N ILE A 76 3.41 -8.77 -3.09
CA ILE A 76 2.92 -9.82 -2.21
C ILE A 76 2.05 -9.16 -1.16
N LEU A 77 0.83 -9.65 -1.01
CA LEU A 77 -0.05 -9.26 0.08
C LEU A 77 0.14 -10.25 1.22
N GLU A 78 0.50 -9.73 2.38
CA GLU A 78 0.60 -10.50 3.61
C GLU A 78 -0.39 -9.96 4.63
N GLY A 79 -0.83 -10.80 5.52
CA GLY A 79 -1.75 -10.39 6.57
C GLY A 79 -1.62 -11.25 7.80
N CYS A 80 -2.06 -10.71 8.94
CA CYS A 80 -2.15 -11.44 10.20
C CYS A 80 -3.06 -10.69 11.17
N LEU A 81 -3.48 -11.38 12.21
CA LEU A 81 -4.10 -10.75 13.36
C LEU A 81 -3.01 -10.24 14.30
N LYS A 82 -3.40 -9.39 15.24
CA LYS A 82 -2.47 -8.82 16.23
C LYS A 82 -1.74 -9.93 16.98
N ASN A 83 -0.42 -9.77 17.14
CA ASN A 83 0.46 -10.73 17.82
C ASN A 83 0.66 -12.06 17.08
N GLU A 84 0.28 -12.13 15.82
CA GLU A 84 0.56 -13.28 14.96
C GLU A 84 1.61 -12.93 13.93
N GLU A 85 2.22 -13.95 13.33
CA GLU A 85 3.18 -13.77 12.24
C GLU A 85 2.44 -13.46 10.94
N LEU A 86 3.06 -12.59 10.12
CA LEU A 86 2.56 -12.30 8.78
C LEU A 86 2.57 -13.56 7.93
N LYS A 87 1.48 -13.77 7.20
CA LYS A 87 1.34 -14.89 6.26
C LYS A 87 1.01 -14.36 4.89
N THR A 88 1.58 -14.97 3.88
CA THR A 88 1.27 -14.63 2.49
C THR A 88 -0.18 -14.98 2.19
N VAL A 89 -0.92 -13.96 1.74
CA VAL A 89 -2.31 -14.12 1.31
C VAL A 89 -2.35 -14.39 -0.19
N THR A 90 -1.68 -13.57 -0.98
CA THR A 90 -1.63 -13.71 -2.43
C THR A 90 -0.50 -12.87 -3.01
N GLU A 91 -0.14 -13.18 -4.26
CA GLU A 91 0.76 -12.38 -5.06
C GLU A 91 -0.05 -11.67 -6.14
N PHE A 92 0.42 -10.49 -6.55
CA PHE A 92 -0.23 -9.76 -7.64
C PHE A 92 0.81 -8.94 -8.41
N TYR A 93 0.44 -8.56 -9.65
CA TYR A 93 1.38 -7.99 -10.60
C TYR A 93 0.77 -6.72 -11.22
N PRO A 94 0.88 -5.56 -10.55
CA PRO A 94 0.28 -4.33 -11.06
C PRO A 94 0.93 -3.86 -12.35
N GLU A 95 0.18 -3.09 -13.12
CA GLU A 95 0.69 -2.44 -14.32
C GLU A 95 1.42 -1.14 -13.96
N ASP A 96 2.44 -0.80 -14.74
CA ASP A 96 3.18 0.45 -14.60
C ASP A 96 2.46 1.57 -15.35
N ILE A 97 1.40 2.10 -14.74
CA ILE A 97 0.56 3.14 -15.33
C ILE A 97 0.26 4.22 -14.30
N ASN A 98 -0.10 5.41 -14.80
CA ASN A 98 -0.48 6.56 -13.95
C ASN A 98 -1.95 6.54 -13.50
N ALA A 99 -2.67 5.47 -13.74
CA ALA A 99 -4.08 5.38 -13.43
C ALA A 99 -4.32 4.48 -12.22
N LEU A 100 -5.40 4.76 -11.49
CA LEU A 100 -5.84 3.88 -10.42
C LEU A 100 -6.24 2.53 -11.00
N GLN A 101 -5.75 1.45 -10.41
CA GLN A 101 -6.04 0.09 -10.84
C GLN A 101 -6.49 -0.77 -9.67
N ILE A 102 -7.33 -1.74 -9.97
CA ILE A 102 -7.79 -2.71 -8.98
C ILE A 102 -6.97 -3.99 -9.17
N CYS A 103 -6.17 -4.34 -8.17
CA CYS A 103 -5.22 -5.44 -8.27
C CYS A 103 -5.76 -6.76 -7.73
N ILE A 104 -6.66 -6.71 -6.77
CA ILE A 104 -7.26 -7.88 -6.12
C ILE A 104 -8.75 -7.61 -5.97
N ARG A 105 -9.58 -8.62 -6.30
CA ARG A 105 -11.04 -8.51 -6.25
C ARG A 105 -11.70 -9.64 -5.46
N ARG A 106 -10.96 -10.27 -4.55
CA ARG A 106 -11.50 -11.34 -3.71
C ARG A 106 -11.31 -10.99 -2.25
N ALA A 107 -12.20 -11.49 -1.40
CA ALA A 107 -12.02 -11.37 0.03
C ALA A 107 -10.75 -12.12 0.45
N VAL A 108 -9.89 -11.45 1.21
CA VAL A 108 -8.57 -11.97 1.61
C VAL A 108 -8.32 -11.80 3.11
N CYS A 109 -9.33 -11.76 3.88
CA CYS A 109 -9.20 -11.51 5.32
C CYS A 109 -8.47 -12.62 6.07
#